data_f13675fa4c54f61d2a97d5c7bed93401
#
_entry.id   f13675fa4c54f61d2a97d5c7bed93401
#
_cell.length_a   1.000
_cell.length_b   1.000
_cell.length_c   1.000
_cell.angle_alpha   90.00
_cell.angle_beta   90.00
_cell.angle_gamma   90.00
#
_symmetry.space_group_name_H-M   'P 1'
#
loop_
_entity.id
_entity.type
_entity.pdbx_description
1 polymer ?
#
loop_
_entity_poly.entity_id
_entity_poly.type
_entity_poly.pdbx_seq_one_letter_code
_entity_poly.pdbx_strand_id
1 'polypeptide(L)'
;LKEIRYPLEGFIVCEECGHILARESTTRHQKNGIKKFNYMSCRTCKAKKLEIKRMKLELIEETVWNLLKDKVQSEGSIEEEPQWKSTKLDRIALLESEKEEAFHQYKTGKLPREDFIAKKCSIDVDIEMIENEVEEQEYEKLKVTDSLTREIVERYIDKVIVSHSGDIKVILKS
;
A
#
# COMPACT_ATOMS: atom_id res chain seq x y z
N LEU A 1 12.24 19.81 -5.48
CA LEU A 1 10.95 19.14 -5.26
C LEU A 1 10.72 19.07 -3.76
N LYS A 2 9.55 19.53 -3.29
CA LYS A 2 9.18 19.51 -1.87
C LYS A 2 8.84 18.07 -1.48
N GLU A 3 9.56 17.52 -0.52
CA GLU A 3 9.32 16.16 -0.04
C GLU A 3 7.93 16.05 0.61
N ILE A 4 7.09 15.13 0.14
CA ILE A 4 5.76 14.87 0.69
C ILE A 4 5.94 14.13 2.02
N ARG A 5 5.38 14.69 3.09
CA ARG A 5 5.62 14.23 4.48
C ARG A 5 4.54 13.29 5.00
N TYR A 6 3.37 13.27 4.37
CA TYR A 6 2.23 12.41 4.71
C TYR A 6 1.23 12.38 3.53
N PRO A 7 0.41 11.33 3.41
CA PRO A 7 -0.45 11.11 2.23
C PRO A 7 -1.39 12.28 1.91
N LEU A 8 -2.01 12.89 2.91
CA LEU A 8 -2.99 13.96 2.75
C LEU A 8 -2.38 15.37 2.67
N GLU A 9 -1.05 15.52 2.52
CA GLU A 9 -0.42 16.86 2.45
C GLU A 9 -0.96 17.67 1.26
N GLY A 10 -1.52 18.82 1.56
CA GLY A 10 -2.11 19.73 0.57
C GLY A 10 -3.59 19.48 0.27
N PHE A 11 -4.18 18.38 0.76
CA PHE A 11 -5.60 18.04 0.52
C PHE A 11 -6.53 18.46 1.67
N ILE A 12 -6.00 18.71 2.87
CA ILE A 12 -6.81 19.05 4.04
C ILE A 12 -7.03 20.56 4.10
N VAL A 13 -8.30 20.98 4.01
CA VAL A 13 -8.70 22.40 4.01
C VAL A 13 -9.62 22.73 5.17
N CYS A 14 -9.56 23.96 5.62
CA CYS A 14 -10.45 24.50 6.66
C CYS A 14 -11.83 24.81 6.09
N GLU A 15 -12.90 24.32 6.72
CA GLU A 15 -14.28 24.64 6.32
C GLU A 15 -14.57 26.13 6.34
N GLU A 16 -14.08 26.85 7.37
CA GLU A 16 -14.38 28.26 7.63
C GLU A 16 -13.70 29.23 6.67
N CYS A 17 -12.47 28.96 6.25
CA CYS A 17 -11.68 29.91 5.47
C CYS A 17 -11.11 29.34 4.17
N GLY A 18 -11.30 28.06 3.89
CA GLY A 18 -10.83 27.37 2.69
C GLY A 18 -9.31 27.20 2.58
N HIS A 19 -8.52 27.66 3.56
CA HIS A 19 -7.07 27.50 3.51
C HIS A 19 -6.62 26.10 3.91
N ILE A 20 -5.52 25.67 3.32
CA ILE A 20 -4.90 24.36 3.66
C ILE A 20 -4.45 24.38 5.12
N LEU A 21 -4.79 23.32 5.85
CA LEU A 21 -4.37 23.15 7.23
C LEU A 21 -2.86 22.84 7.31
N ALA A 22 -2.24 23.37 8.36
CA ALA A 22 -0.83 23.13 8.64
C ALA A 22 -0.66 22.01 9.67
N ARG A 23 0.35 21.15 9.46
CA ARG A 23 0.75 20.13 10.43
C ARG A 23 1.55 20.76 11.56
N GLU A 24 1.11 20.53 12.79
CA GLU A 24 1.82 20.84 14.02
C GLU A 24 2.23 19.54 14.71
N SER A 25 3.52 19.36 14.99
CA SER A 25 4.03 18.17 15.68
C SER A 25 4.32 18.50 17.15
N THR A 26 3.86 17.64 18.04
CA THR A 26 4.12 17.73 19.48
C THR A 26 4.79 16.44 19.94
N THR A 27 5.87 16.58 20.69
CA THR A 27 6.62 15.46 21.26
C THR A 27 6.29 15.35 22.74
N ARG A 28 5.98 14.13 23.22
CA ARG A 28 5.77 13.85 24.65
C ARG A 28 6.74 12.76 25.10
N HIS A 29 7.41 13.02 26.21
CA HIS A 29 8.23 12.01 26.90
C HIS A 29 7.31 11.13 27.75
N GLN A 30 7.35 9.84 27.54
CA GLN A 30 6.63 8.82 28.30
C GLN A 30 7.63 7.84 28.90
N LYS A 31 7.22 7.05 29.92
CA LYS A 31 8.07 6.02 30.58
C LYS A 31 8.71 5.04 29.59
N ASN A 32 8.05 4.78 28.45
CA ASN A 32 8.48 3.83 27.40
C ASN A 32 9.12 4.51 26.18
N GLY A 33 9.57 5.76 26.29
CA GLY A 33 10.23 6.48 25.20
C GLY A 33 9.55 7.79 24.77
N ILE A 34 9.98 8.31 23.64
CA ILE A 34 9.49 9.57 23.08
C ILE A 34 8.39 9.27 22.08
N LYS A 35 7.18 9.82 22.30
CA LYS A 35 6.06 9.70 21.36
C LYS A 35 5.78 11.04 20.68
N LYS A 36 5.74 11.03 19.34
CA LYS A 36 5.44 12.18 18.50
C LYS A 36 3.98 12.12 18.06
N PHE A 37 3.26 13.23 18.21
CA PHE A 37 1.87 13.38 17.79
C PHE A 37 1.80 14.47 16.72
N ASN A 38 1.06 14.22 15.65
CA ASN A 38 0.82 15.17 14.58
C ASN A 38 -0.63 15.67 14.64
N TYR A 39 -0.79 16.98 14.63
CA TYR A 39 -2.09 17.62 14.62
C TYR A 39 -2.21 18.54 13.41
N MET A 40 -3.44 18.69 12.94
CA MET A 40 -3.78 19.64 11.88
C MET A 40 -4.45 20.87 12.49
N SER A 41 -4.02 22.06 12.06
CA SER A 41 -4.58 23.33 12.51
C SER A 41 -4.64 24.36 11.39
N CYS A 42 -5.63 25.24 11.44
CA CYS A 42 -5.73 26.36 10.52
C CYS A 42 -4.97 27.59 11.06
N ARG A 43 -3.86 27.95 10.43
CA ARG A 43 -3.05 29.09 10.82
C ARG A 43 -3.81 30.41 10.65
N THR A 44 -4.61 30.55 9.59
CA THR A 44 -5.39 31.74 9.28
C THR A 44 -6.47 32.00 10.33
N CYS A 45 -7.23 30.99 10.71
CA CYS A 45 -8.26 31.11 11.73
C CYS A 45 -7.65 31.31 13.13
N LYS A 46 -6.52 30.65 13.41
CA LYS A 46 -5.76 30.82 14.66
C LYS A 46 -5.26 32.28 14.82
N ALA A 47 -4.79 32.90 13.74
CA ALA A 47 -4.40 34.32 13.74
C ALA A 47 -5.59 35.27 14.00
N LYS A 48 -6.80 34.87 13.62
CA LYS A 48 -8.06 35.59 13.90
C LYS A 48 -8.62 35.32 15.30
N LYS A 49 -7.91 34.55 16.14
CA LYS A 49 -8.32 34.14 17.50
C LYS A 49 -9.62 33.37 17.57
N LEU A 50 -9.97 32.65 16.50
CA LEU A 50 -11.12 31.75 16.50
C LEU A 50 -10.78 30.47 17.29
N GLU A 51 -11.76 29.96 18.01
CA GLU A 51 -11.64 28.68 18.69
C GLU A 51 -11.56 27.56 17.64
N ILE A 52 -10.47 26.78 17.67
CA ILE A 52 -10.20 25.72 16.72
C ILE A 52 -9.84 24.46 17.49
N LYS A 53 -10.61 23.40 17.31
CA LYS A 53 -10.26 22.08 17.81
C LYS A 53 -9.12 21.51 16.95
N ARG A 54 -7.95 21.28 17.56
CA ARG A 54 -6.86 20.57 16.88
C ARG A 54 -7.20 19.13 16.68
N MET A 55 -7.11 18.65 15.44
CA MET A 55 -7.37 17.26 15.11
C MET A 55 -6.08 16.49 14.89
N LYS A 56 -6.04 15.24 15.35
CA LYS A 56 -4.93 14.35 15.06
C LYS A 56 -4.93 13.99 13.58
N LEU A 57 -3.76 14.02 12.95
CA LEU A 57 -3.60 13.63 11.55
C LEU A 57 -4.02 12.19 11.33
N GLU A 58 -3.62 11.29 12.25
CA GLU A 58 -3.95 9.86 12.19
C GLU A 58 -5.46 9.62 12.13
N LEU A 59 -6.26 10.41 12.88
CA LEU A 59 -7.73 10.29 12.86
C LEU A 59 -8.33 10.70 11.51
N ILE A 60 -7.76 11.74 10.89
CA ILE A 60 -8.21 12.19 9.56
C ILE A 60 -7.86 11.13 8.51
N GLU A 61 -6.65 10.58 8.56
CA GLU A 61 -6.21 9.53 7.64
C GLU A 61 -7.03 8.25 7.79
N GLU A 62 -7.34 7.84 9.02
CA GLU A 62 -8.19 6.68 9.31
C GLU A 62 -9.63 6.90 8.80
N THR A 63 -10.20 8.09 9.00
CA THR A 63 -11.54 8.42 8.50
C THR A 63 -11.59 8.39 6.98
N VAL A 64 -10.60 8.97 6.32
CA VAL A 64 -10.47 8.96 4.86
C VAL A 64 -10.30 7.53 4.33
N TRP A 65 -9.45 6.73 4.96
CA TRP A 65 -9.22 5.34 4.59
C TRP A 65 -10.47 4.49 4.72
N ASN A 66 -11.21 4.62 5.83
CA ASN A 66 -12.45 3.90 6.06
C ASN A 66 -13.54 4.20 5.00
N LEU A 67 -13.52 5.40 4.42
CA LEU A 67 -14.43 5.75 3.31
C LEU A 67 -13.97 5.21 1.95
N LEU A 68 -12.67 5.05 1.76
CA LEU A 68 -12.10 4.67 0.47
C LEU A 68 -11.83 3.17 0.33
N LYS A 69 -11.61 2.44 1.44
CA LYS A 69 -11.20 1.04 1.42
C LYS A 69 -12.10 0.14 0.56
N ASP A 70 -13.43 0.29 0.69
CA ASP A 70 -14.38 -0.52 -0.06
C ASP A 70 -14.32 -0.21 -1.57
N LYS A 71 -14.07 1.05 -1.93
CA LYS A 71 -13.90 1.50 -3.31
C LYS A 71 -12.58 1.02 -3.91
N VAL A 72 -11.50 1.16 -3.17
CA VAL A 72 -10.16 0.69 -3.57
C VAL A 72 -10.13 -0.82 -3.73
N GLN A 73 -10.79 -1.57 -2.82
CA GLN A 73 -10.87 -3.02 -2.90
C GLN A 73 -11.75 -3.49 -4.07
N SER A 74 -12.87 -2.81 -4.33
CA SER A 74 -13.75 -3.16 -5.46
C SER A 74 -13.13 -2.85 -6.82
N GLU A 75 -12.40 -1.76 -6.95
CA GLU A 75 -11.69 -1.39 -8.19
C GLU A 75 -10.37 -2.18 -8.35
N GLY A 76 -9.70 -2.54 -7.25
CA GLY A 76 -8.52 -3.42 -7.26
C GLY A 76 -8.85 -4.86 -7.69
N SER A 77 -10.13 -5.27 -7.59
CA SER A 77 -10.59 -6.58 -8.05
C SER A 77 -10.81 -6.66 -9.57
N ILE A 78 -10.72 -5.54 -10.28
CA ILE A 78 -10.90 -5.45 -11.76
C ILE A 78 -9.53 -5.29 -12.47
N GLU A 79 -8.42 -5.14 -11.73
CA GLU A 79 -7.10 -5.19 -12.36
C GLU A 79 -6.89 -6.62 -12.89
N GLU A 80 -6.80 -6.73 -14.24
CA GLU A 80 -6.21 -7.86 -14.93
C GLU A 80 -5.00 -8.35 -14.14
N GLU A 81 -4.87 -9.66 -13.94
CA GLU A 81 -3.71 -10.22 -13.24
C GLU A 81 -2.44 -9.57 -13.77
N PRO A 82 -1.59 -9.01 -12.92
CA PRO A 82 -0.46 -8.23 -13.39
C PRO A 82 0.41 -9.12 -14.28
N GLN A 83 0.77 -8.63 -15.45
CA GLN A 83 1.48 -9.37 -16.50
C GLN A 83 2.74 -10.11 -15.98
N TRP A 84 3.38 -9.57 -14.91
CA TRP A 84 4.51 -10.23 -14.25
C TRP A 84 4.10 -11.55 -13.56
N LYS A 85 2.88 -11.66 -13.01
CA LYS A 85 2.37 -12.87 -12.35
C LYS A 85 2.11 -13.95 -13.38
N SER A 86 1.45 -13.62 -14.49
CA SER A 86 1.25 -14.53 -15.62
C SER A 86 2.59 -15.05 -16.14
N THR A 87 3.58 -14.18 -16.37
CA THR A 87 4.90 -14.57 -16.85
C THR A 87 5.64 -15.52 -15.88
N LYS A 88 5.52 -15.31 -14.56
CA LYS A 88 6.13 -16.20 -13.55
C LYS A 88 5.42 -17.54 -13.48
N LEU A 89 4.09 -17.57 -13.54
CA LEU A 89 3.31 -18.80 -13.58
C LEU A 89 3.59 -19.64 -14.84
N ASP A 90 3.72 -18.97 -16.00
CA ASP A 90 4.11 -19.63 -17.26
C ASP A 90 5.52 -20.25 -17.14
N ARG A 91 6.43 -19.57 -16.42
CA ARG A 91 7.78 -20.11 -16.17
C ARG A 91 7.77 -21.33 -15.26
N ILE A 92 6.93 -21.35 -14.21
CA ILE A 92 6.74 -22.53 -13.35
C ILE A 92 6.21 -23.71 -14.18
N ALA A 93 5.17 -23.49 -14.99
CA ALA A 93 4.59 -24.54 -15.84
C ALA A 93 5.63 -25.12 -16.82
N LEU A 94 6.52 -24.30 -17.37
CA LEU A 94 7.61 -24.76 -18.22
C LEU A 94 8.60 -25.63 -17.44
N LEU A 95 9.01 -25.22 -16.23
CA LEU A 95 9.91 -25.98 -15.37
C LEU A 95 9.30 -27.33 -14.94
N GLU A 96 8.01 -27.37 -14.65
CA GLU A 96 7.29 -28.61 -14.35
C GLU A 96 7.29 -29.55 -15.54
N SER A 97 7.07 -29.05 -16.75
CA SER A 97 7.15 -29.84 -17.98
C SER A 97 8.56 -30.39 -18.22
N GLU A 98 9.61 -29.59 -17.97
CA GLU A 98 11.01 -30.10 -18.05
C GLU A 98 11.31 -31.19 -17.02
N LYS A 99 10.71 -31.11 -15.84
CA LYS A 99 10.83 -32.13 -14.78
C LYS A 99 10.15 -33.45 -15.17
N GLU A 100 8.96 -33.36 -15.79
CA GLU A 100 8.25 -34.56 -16.31
C GLU A 100 9.03 -35.21 -17.45
N GLU A 101 9.59 -34.42 -18.36
CA GLU A 101 10.43 -34.97 -19.44
C GLU A 101 11.68 -35.66 -18.91
N ALA A 102 12.37 -35.06 -17.93
CA ALA A 102 13.53 -35.65 -17.28
C ALA A 102 13.17 -36.99 -16.60
N PHE A 103 11.99 -37.08 -15.97
CA PHE A 103 11.49 -38.30 -15.38
C PHE A 103 11.19 -39.38 -16.43
N HIS A 104 10.62 -38.98 -17.57
CA HIS A 104 10.37 -39.93 -18.69
C HIS A 104 11.68 -40.47 -19.27
N GLN A 105 12.70 -39.62 -19.45
CA GLN A 105 14.03 -40.02 -19.91
C GLN A 105 14.70 -40.97 -18.93
N TYR A 106 14.57 -40.76 -17.63
CA TYR A 106 15.03 -41.67 -16.59
C TYR A 106 14.34 -43.03 -16.68
N LYS A 107 12.99 -43.07 -16.77
CA LYS A 107 12.23 -44.31 -16.89
C LYS A 107 12.58 -45.11 -18.13
N THR A 108 12.92 -44.46 -19.23
CA THR A 108 13.31 -45.12 -20.50
C THR A 108 14.78 -45.48 -20.54
N GLY A 109 15.54 -45.24 -19.47
CA GLY A 109 16.97 -45.57 -19.40
C GLY A 109 17.89 -44.62 -20.20
N LYS A 110 17.35 -43.51 -20.73
CA LYS A 110 18.12 -42.50 -21.49
C LYS A 110 18.88 -41.53 -20.57
N LEU A 111 18.42 -41.38 -19.34
CA LEU A 111 19.04 -40.49 -18.34
C LEU A 111 19.49 -41.33 -17.13
N PRO A 112 20.77 -41.29 -16.71
CA PRO A 112 21.23 -41.91 -15.48
C PRO A 112 20.51 -41.39 -14.25
N ARG A 113 20.40 -42.18 -13.19
CA ARG A 113 19.71 -41.84 -11.96
C ARG A 113 20.31 -40.58 -11.28
N GLU A 114 21.62 -40.47 -11.29
CA GLU A 114 22.34 -39.37 -10.66
C GLU A 114 22.04 -38.05 -11.37
N ASP A 115 22.07 -38.03 -12.69
CA ASP A 115 21.75 -36.86 -13.52
C ASP A 115 20.28 -36.43 -13.39
N PHE A 116 19.38 -37.43 -13.30
CA PHE A 116 17.96 -37.16 -13.04
C PHE A 116 17.75 -36.48 -11.68
N ILE A 117 18.40 -36.96 -10.62
CA ILE A 117 18.29 -36.39 -9.28
C ILE A 117 18.85 -34.96 -9.28
N ALA A 118 20.01 -34.74 -9.89
CA ALA A 118 20.63 -33.43 -9.98
C ALA A 118 19.73 -32.42 -10.74
N LYS A 119 19.18 -32.84 -11.89
CA LYS A 119 18.28 -32.02 -12.70
C LYS A 119 16.98 -31.71 -11.97
N LYS A 120 16.39 -32.69 -11.30
CA LYS A 120 15.18 -32.52 -10.49
C LYS A 120 15.41 -31.54 -9.35
N CYS A 121 16.51 -31.68 -8.58
CA CYS A 121 16.81 -30.77 -7.49
C CYS A 121 17.02 -29.32 -7.97
N SER A 122 17.69 -29.12 -9.10
CA SER A 122 17.88 -27.78 -9.69
C SER A 122 16.52 -27.15 -10.06
N ILE A 123 15.63 -27.91 -10.72
CA ILE A 123 14.31 -27.42 -11.10
C ILE A 123 13.45 -27.11 -9.87
N ASP A 124 13.48 -27.96 -8.83
CA ASP A 124 12.72 -27.74 -7.59
C ASP A 124 13.16 -26.44 -6.89
N VAL A 125 14.47 -26.13 -6.86
CA VAL A 125 14.99 -24.89 -6.32
C VAL A 125 14.55 -23.69 -7.14
N ASP A 126 14.60 -23.77 -8.47
CA ASP A 126 14.16 -22.67 -9.35
C ASP A 126 12.66 -22.38 -9.18
N ILE A 127 11.82 -23.40 -9.04
CA ILE A 127 10.39 -23.23 -8.77
C ILE A 127 10.19 -22.56 -7.42
N GLU A 128 10.81 -23.04 -6.35
CA GLU A 128 10.70 -22.47 -5.00
C GLU A 128 11.14 -20.98 -4.97
N MET A 129 12.19 -20.62 -5.69
CA MET A 129 12.62 -19.21 -5.80
C MET A 129 11.54 -18.34 -6.46
N ILE A 130 10.92 -18.82 -7.56
CA ILE A 130 9.87 -18.07 -8.26
C ILE A 130 8.61 -17.95 -7.38
N GLU A 131 8.21 -19.00 -6.68
CA GLU A 131 7.07 -19.00 -5.76
C GLU A 131 7.28 -17.99 -4.62
N ASN A 132 8.45 -17.98 -3.97
CA ASN A 132 8.78 -17.02 -2.93
C ASN A 132 8.76 -15.57 -3.43
N GLU A 133 9.26 -15.31 -4.65
CA GLU A 133 9.19 -13.96 -5.25
C GLU A 133 7.74 -13.53 -5.55
N VAL A 134 6.86 -14.45 -5.90
CA VAL A 134 5.43 -14.17 -6.12
C VAL A 134 4.78 -13.82 -4.79
N GLU A 135 5.02 -14.61 -3.73
CA GLU A 135 4.48 -14.36 -2.39
C GLU A 135 4.95 -13.03 -1.81
N GLU A 136 6.24 -12.68 -1.95
CA GLU A 136 6.77 -11.39 -1.49
C GLU A 136 6.10 -10.21 -2.20
N GLN A 137 5.92 -10.28 -3.51
CA GLN A 137 5.27 -9.22 -4.29
C GLN A 137 3.78 -9.09 -3.97
N GLU A 138 3.07 -10.20 -3.74
CA GLU A 138 1.69 -10.19 -3.28
C GLU A 138 1.57 -9.61 -1.87
N TYR A 139 2.48 -9.95 -0.97
CA TYR A 139 2.51 -9.42 0.39
C TYR A 139 2.81 -7.91 0.43
N GLU A 140 3.71 -7.42 -0.42
CA GLU A 140 3.94 -5.97 -0.57
C GLU A 140 2.72 -5.25 -1.14
N LYS A 141 2.05 -5.84 -2.14
CA LYS A 141 0.81 -5.29 -2.72
C LYS A 141 -0.32 -5.25 -1.67
N LEU A 142 -0.48 -6.27 -0.84
CA LEU A 142 -1.42 -6.29 0.29
C LEU A 142 -1.12 -5.19 1.31
N LYS A 143 0.15 -4.96 1.66
CA LYS A 143 0.54 -3.85 2.56
C LYS A 143 0.20 -2.48 1.99
N VAL A 144 0.34 -2.27 0.70
CA VAL A 144 -0.02 -1.01 0.02
C VAL A 144 -1.54 -0.79 0.04
N THR A 145 -2.34 -1.86 -0.02
CA THR A 145 -3.81 -1.77 0.04
C THR A 145 -4.38 -1.65 1.46
N ASP A 146 -3.59 -1.90 2.50
CA ASP A 146 -4.03 -1.82 3.91
C ASP A 146 -3.84 -0.42 4.54
N SER A 147 -3.26 0.54 3.82
CA SER A 147 -3.02 1.89 4.33
C SER A 147 -3.26 2.96 3.27
N LEU A 148 -3.64 4.16 3.72
CA LEU A 148 -3.82 5.31 2.85
C LEU A 148 -2.46 5.75 2.28
N THR A 149 -2.28 5.61 0.96
CA THR A 149 -1.09 6.07 0.24
C THR A 149 -1.35 7.39 -0.49
N ARG A 150 -0.28 8.10 -0.87
CA ARG A 150 -0.39 9.33 -1.66
C ARG A 150 -1.06 9.11 -3.01
N GLU A 151 -0.79 7.99 -3.66
CA GLU A 151 -1.36 7.62 -4.96
C GLU A 151 -2.88 7.43 -4.87
N ILE A 152 -3.36 6.76 -3.82
CA ILE A 152 -4.79 6.61 -3.53
C ILE A 152 -5.44 7.98 -3.32
N VAL A 153 -4.81 8.85 -2.53
CA VAL A 153 -5.31 10.21 -2.28
C VAL A 153 -5.42 11.00 -3.59
N GLU A 154 -4.37 11.00 -4.40
CA GLU A 154 -4.34 11.72 -5.67
C GLU A 154 -5.34 11.18 -6.69
N ARG A 155 -5.63 9.87 -6.66
CA ARG A 155 -6.59 9.23 -7.56
C ARG A 155 -8.03 9.55 -7.19
N TYR A 156 -8.40 9.46 -5.91
CA TYR A 156 -9.81 9.46 -5.48
C TYR A 156 -10.26 10.74 -4.79
N ILE A 157 -9.36 11.55 -4.20
CA ILE A 157 -9.72 12.68 -3.35
C ILE A 157 -9.49 13.99 -4.08
N ASP A 158 -10.52 14.85 -4.08
CA ASP A 158 -10.39 16.25 -4.45
C ASP A 158 -9.87 17.06 -3.26
N LYS A 159 -10.57 17.00 -2.12
CA LYS A 159 -10.17 17.65 -0.86
C LYS A 159 -10.84 17.01 0.35
N VAL A 160 -10.21 17.20 1.50
CA VAL A 160 -10.74 16.85 2.83
C VAL A 160 -11.03 18.13 3.59
N ILE A 161 -12.28 18.38 3.92
CA ILE A 161 -12.73 19.58 4.63
C ILE A 161 -12.84 19.25 6.12
N VAL A 162 -12.20 20.06 6.96
CA VAL A 162 -12.22 19.90 8.40
C VAL A 162 -12.81 21.15 9.03
N SER A 163 -13.89 20.98 9.83
CA SER A 163 -14.54 22.05 10.58
C SER A 163 -13.79 22.39 11.88
N HIS A 164 -14.10 23.52 12.47
CA HIS A 164 -13.57 23.89 13.78
C HIS A 164 -14.12 23.02 14.92
N SER A 165 -15.31 22.41 14.75
CA SER A 165 -15.91 21.44 15.68
C SER A 165 -15.20 20.08 15.62
N GLY A 166 -14.49 19.80 14.54
CA GLY A 166 -13.78 18.54 14.33
C GLY A 166 -14.51 17.57 13.41
N ASP A 167 -15.49 18.04 12.64
CA ASP A 167 -16.16 17.24 11.63
C ASP A 167 -15.27 17.13 10.38
N ILE A 168 -15.27 15.94 9.75
CA ILE A 168 -14.49 15.66 8.56
C ILE A 168 -15.43 15.35 7.41
N LYS A 169 -15.31 16.09 6.32
CA LYS A 169 -16.02 15.83 5.05
C LYS A 169 -15.00 15.52 3.96
N VAL A 170 -15.13 14.39 3.30
CA VAL A 170 -14.26 13.99 2.19
C VAL A 170 -14.99 14.26 0.88
N ILE A 171 -14.36 15.04 0.01
CA ILE A 171 -14.85 15.31 -1.34
C ILE A 171 -14.04 14.43 -2.29
N LEU A 172 -14.74 13.52 -2.97
CA LEU A 172 -14.14 12.63 -3.96
C LEU A 172 -14.09 13.32 -5.32
N LYS A 173 -13.13 12.93 -6.13
CA LYS A 173 -13.09 13.30 -7.56
C LYS A 173 -14.24 12.64 -8.31
N SER A 174 -14.79 13.37 -9.26
CA SER A 174 -15.82 12.89 -10.19
C SER A 174 -15.18 12.07 -11.30
#